data_d1db63b927eeefee4e01b909ce11b4f3
#
_entry.id   d1db63b927eeefee4e01b909ce11b4f3
#
_cell.length_a   1.000
_cell.length_b   1.000
_cell.length_c   1.000
_cell.angle_alpha   90.00
_cell.angle_beta   90.00
_cell.angle_gamma   90.00
#
_symmetry.space_group_name_H-M   'P 1'
#
loop_
_entity.id
_entity.type
_entity.pdbx_description
1 polymer ?
#
loop_
_entity_poly.entity_id
_entity_poly.type
_entity_poly.pdbx_seq_one_letter_code
_entity_poly.pdbx_strand_id
1 'polypeptide(L)'
;MTHHRRHGNNDTGTYDAEMTTALSPAQRYAAFKQTQAKRQSVSSRFARSMPFELDDFQVKANDALEAGDNVLVAAPTGAGKTVVADFAIYLAQERNVKAFYTTPIKALSNQKYHDLIETYGPDRVGLLTGDTSINSEADIVVMTTEVLRNMLYERSTTLNALRYVILDEVHYLADRFRGPVWEEVIIHLPKTVKIVGLSATVSN
;
A
#
# COMPACT_ATOMS: atom_id res chain seq x y z
N MET A 1 -16.24 -80.83 27.70
CA MET A 1 -17.04 -80.86 26.48
C MET A 1 -17.64 -79.46 26.30
N THR A 2 -17.01 -78.59 25.59
CA THR A 2 -17.47 -77.20 25.44
C THR A 2 -17.14 -76.72 24.01
N HIS A 3 -18.19 -76.41 23.28
CA HIS A 3 -18.10 -75.90 21.91
C HIS A 3 -17.79 -74.42 21.90
N HIS A 4 -16.71 -74.09 21.19
CA HIS A 4 -16.39 -72.68 20.85
C HIS A 4 -17.10 -72.30 19.56
N ARG A 5 -17.95 -71.28 19.61
CA ARG A 5 -18.42 -70.52 18.41
C ARG A 5 -17.61 -69.28 18.28
N ARG A 6 -16.91 -69.15 17.16
CA ARG A 6 -16.28 -67.89 16.70
C ARG A 6 -17.35 -66.96 16.14
N HIS A 7 -17.43 -65.76 16.66
CA HIS A 7 -18.13 -64.64 16.01
C HIS A 7 -17.11 -63.88 15.18
N GLY A 8 -17.36 -63.79 13.87
CA GLY A 8 -16.61 -62.92 12.98
C GLY A 8 -17.09 -61.48 13.15
N ASN A 9 -16.12 -60.64 13.40
CA ASN A 9 -16.32 -59.18 13.39
C ASN A 9 -16.08 -58.69 11.96
N ASN A 10 -17.12 -58.28 11.25
CA ASN A 10 -17.01 -57.54 10.00
C ASN A 10 -16.72 -56.09 10.37
N ASP A 11 -15.46 -55.74 10.29
CA ASP A 11 -15.01 -54.35 10.38
C ASP A 11 -15.13 -53.73 8.96
N THR A 12 -16.27 -53.09 8.70
CA THR A 12 -16.45 -52.26 7.52
C THR A 12 -15.73 -50.95 7.76
N GLY A 13 -14.45 -50.92 7.39
CA GLY A 13 -13.70 -49.68 7.32
C GLY A 13 -14.38 -48.69 6.35
N THR A 14 -14.99 -47.69 6.91
CA THR A 14 -15.39 -46.47 6.18
C THR A 14 -14.12 -45.79 5.72
N TYR A 15 -13.77 -45.99 4.47
CA TYR A 15 -12.80 -45.14 3.79
C TYR A 15 -13.47 -43.78 3.58
N ASP A 16 -13.17 -42.83 4.44
CA ASP A 16 -13.37 -41.40 4.18
C ASP A 16 -12.51 -41.06 2.96
N ALA A 17 -13.11 -41.15 1.80
CA ALA A 17 -12.56 -40.58 0.58
C ALA A 17 -12.61 -39.04 0.75
N GLU A 18 -11.49 -38.45 1.19
CA GLU A 18 -11.23 -37.06 0.97
C GLU A 18 -11.34 -36.79 -0.53
N MET A 19 -12.47 -36.26 -0.93
CA MET A 19 -12.75 -35.81 -2.29
C MET A 19 -11.86 -34.56 -2.54
N THR A 20 -10.63 -34.79 -2.93
CA THR A 20 -9.82 -33.79 -3.61
C THR A 20 -10.53 -33.47 -4.92
N THR A 21 -11.36 -32.43 -4.90
CA THR A 21 -12.10 -31.95 -6.08
C THR A 21 -11.07 -31.45 -7.07
N ALA A 22 -10.65 -32.30 -7.98
CA ALA A 22 -9.76 -31.91 -9.07
C ALA A 22 -10.46 -30.82 -9.90
N LEU A 23 -9.85 -29.64 -9.98
CA LEU A 23 -10.35 -28.52 -10.75
C LEU A 23 -10.68 -28.95 -12.19
N SER A 24 -11.84 -28.54 -12.70
CA SER A 24 -12.20 -28.76 -14.10
C SER A 24 -11.16 -28.10 -15.05
N PRO A 25 -11.07 -28.52 -16.31
CA PRO A 25 -10.19 -27.89 -17.30
C PRO A 25 -10.40 -26.38 -17.40
N ALA A 26 -11.63 -25.89 -17.33
CA ALA A 26 -11.97 -24.47 -17.34
C ALA A 26 -11.46 -23.75 -16.09
N GLN A 27 -11.60 -24.37 -14.91
CA GLN A 27 -11.06 -23.82 -13.66
C GLN A 27 -9.53 -23.80 -13.65
N ARG A 28 -8.86 -24.82 -14.17
CA ARG A 28 -7.39 -24.84 -14.34
C ARG A 28 -6.91 -23.73 -15.26
N TYR A 29 -7.60 -23.52 -16.40
CA TYR A 29 -7.28 -22.43 -17.32
C TYR A 29 -7.50 -21.04 -16.71
N ALA A 30 -8.59 -20.85 -15.96
CA ALA A 30 -8.86 -19.61 -15.23
C ALA A 30 -7.78 -19.34 -14.17
N ALA A 31 -7.41 -20.35 -13.38
CA ALA A 31 -6.35 -20.25 -12.37
C ALA A 31 -4.98 -19.95 -13.03
N PHE A 32 -4.67 -20.57 -14.17
CA PHE A 32 -3.45 -20.27 -14.92
C PHE A 32 -3.43 -18.82 -15.43
N LYS A 33 -4.53 -18.31 -16.01
CA LYS A 33 -4.66 -16.91 -16.42
C LYS A 33 -4.49 -15.95 -15.25
N GLN A 34 -5.13 -16.23 -14.11
CA GLN A 34 -4.97 -15.42 -12.90
C GLN A 34 -3.52 -15.40 -12.41
N THR A 35 -2.86 -16.55 -12.40
CA THR A 35 -1.45 -16.65 -12.01
C THR A 35 -0.54 -15.88 -12.97
N GLN A 36 -0.80 -15.94 -14.28
CA GLN A 36 -0.06 -15.15 -15.26
C GLN A 36 -0.30 -13.66 -15.10
N ALA A 37 -1.56 -13.23 -14.95
CA ALA A 37 -1.90 -11.82 -14.71
C ALA A 37 -1.23 -11.30 -13.43
N LYS A 38 -1.27 -12.08 -12.35
CA LYS A 38 -0.60 -11.74 -11.10
C LYS A 38 0.92 -11.62 -11.26
N ARG A 39 1.56 -12.51 -12.03
CA ARG A 39 3.01 -12.42 -12.31
C ARG A 39 3.41 -11.18 -13.12
N GLN A 40 2.49 -10.61 -13.90
CA GLN A 40 2.71 -9.42 -14.73
C GLN A 40 2.25 -8.13 -14.05
N SER A 41 1.62 -8.21 -12.88
CA SER A 41 1.15 -7.04 -12.14
C SER A 41 2.31 -6.09 -11.76
N VAL A 42 1.99 -4.81 -11.58
CA VAL A 42 2.97 -3.80 -11.14
C VAL A 42 3.49 -4.14 -9.75
N SER A 43 2.60 -4.61 -8.86
CA SER A 43 2.94 -5.10 -7.52
C SER A 43 3.98 -6.22 -7.57
N SER A 44 3.80 -7.22 -8.45
CA SER A 44 4.77 -8.30 -8.62
C SER A 44 6.11 -7.85 -9.23
N ARG A 45 6.10 -6.84 -10.13
CA ARG A 45 7.35 -6.28 -10.67
C ARG A 45 8.11 -5.52 -9.60
N PHE A 46 7.41 -4.71 -8.83
CA PHE A 46 7.98 -4.00 -7.69
C PHE A 46 8.57 -4.96 -6.65
N ALA A 47 7.83 -6.01 -6.26
CA ALA A 47 8.34 -7.02 -5.31
C ALA A 47 9.64 -7.66 -5.79
N ARG A 48 9.77 -7.96 -7.09
CA ARG A 48 11.01 -8.53 -7.67
C ARG A 48 12.18 -7.54 -7.73
N SER A 49 11.93 -6.23 -7.70
CA SER A 49 12.98 -5.21 -7.68
C SER A 49 13.54 -4.97 -6.28
N MET A 50 12.87 -5.45 -5.23
CA MET A 50 13.34 -5.31 -3.86
C MET A 50 14.49 -6.30 -3.56
N PRO A 51 15.48 -5.90 -2.76
CA PRO A 51 16.59 -6.76 -2.35
C PRO A 51 16.20 -7.78 -1.26
N PHE A 52 14.94 -7.80 -0.85
CA PHE A 52 14.37 -8.67 0.19
C PHE A 52 12.95 -9.13 -0.22
N GLU A 53 12.48 -10.18 0.42
CA GLU A 53 11.11 -10.65 0.24
C GLU A 53 10.13 -9.75 1.01
N LEU A 54 9.01 -9.41 0.36
CA LEU A 54 7.98 -8.57 0.99
C LEU A 54 7.16 -9.39 1.98
N ASP A 55 6.81 -8.79 3.10
CA ASP A 55 5.87 -9.35 4.05
C ASP A 55 4.44 -9.43 3.47
N ASP A 56 3.65 -10.37 3.97
CA ASP A 56 2.27 -10.58 3.53
C ASP A 56 1.41 -9.32 3.55
N PHE A 57 1.56 -8.46 4.57
CA PHE A 57 0.80 -7.23 4.65
C PHE A 57 1.22 -6.20 3.59
N GLN A 58 2.51 -6.17 3.23
CA GLN A 58 3.02 -5.29 2.17
C GLN A 58 2.48 -5.74 0.81
N VAL A 59 2.51 -7.04 0.52
CA VAL A 59 1.95 -7.60 -0.72
C VAL A 59 0.46 -7.31 -0.83
N LYS A 60 -0.32 -7.53 0.25
CA LYS A 60 -1.76 -7.25 0.26
C LYS A 60 -2.06 -5.76 0.06
N ALA A 61 -1.29 -4.89 0.71
CA ALA A 61 -1.45 -3.43 0.56
C ALA A 61 -1.13 -2.98 -0.88
N ASN A 62 -0.05 -3.50 -1.46
CA ASN A 62 0.34 -3.19 -2.83
C ASN A 62 -0.70 -3.67 -3.85
N ASP A 63 -1.20 -4.90 -3.71
CA ASP A 63 -2.23 -5.47 -4.58
C ASP A 63 -3.54 -4.64 -4.51
N ALA A 64 -3.97 -4.22 -3.30
CA ALA A 64 -5.14 -3.38 -3.10
C ALA A 64 -4.96 -1.99 -3.75
N LEU A 65 -3.79 -1.37 -3.58
CA LEU A 65 -3.50 -0.07 -4.17
C LEU A 65 -3.45 -0.14 -5.71
N GLU A 66 -2.87 -1.20 -6.27
CA GLU A 66 -2.88 -1.44 -7.73
C GLU A 66 -4.28 -1.63 -8.27
N ALA A 67 -5.16 -2.30 -7.52
CA ALA A 67 -6.59 -2.47 -7.83
C ALA A 67 -7.37 -1.16 -7.74
N GLY A 68 -6.80 -0.12 -7.14
CA GLY A 68 -7.39 1.22 -7.03
C GLY A 68 -8.13 1.46 -5.72
N ASP A 69 -7.80 0.74 -4.67
CA ASP A 69 -8.31 0.98 -3.32
C ASP A 69 -7.45 2.00 -2.56
N ASN A 70 -8.02 2.60 -1.52
CA ASN A 70 -7.24 3.31 -0.50
C ASN A 70 -6.66 2.29 0.48
N VAL A 71 -5.47 2.57 1.01
CA VAL A 71 -4.76 1.66 1.90
C VAL A 71 -4.37 2.38 3.19
N LEU A 72 -4.63 1.76 4.33
CA LEU A 72 -4.10 2.18 5.63
C LEU A 72 -3.25 1.05 6.21
N VAL A 73 -1.98 1.34 6.43
CA VAL A 73 -1.03 0.41 7.04
C VAL A 73 -0.76 0.83 8.48
N ALA A 74 -1.25 0.06 9.42
CA ALA A 74 -0.97 0.23 10.84
C ALA A 74 -0.05 -0.91 11.30
N ALA A 75 1.20 -0.58 11.60
CA ALA A 75 2.20 -1.55 12.03
C ALA A 75 3.27 -0.87 12.90
N PRO A 76 3.98 -1.59 13.78
CA PRO A 76 5.03 -1.00 14.61
C PRO A 76 6.11 -0.28 13.79
N THR A 77 6.82 0.64 14.45
CA THR A 77 8.01 1.26 13.85
C THR A 77 9.03 0.19 13.49
N GLY A 78 9.64 0.30 12.33
CA GLY A 78 10.59 -0.71 11.82
C GLY A 78 9.95 -1.90 11.10
N ALA A 79 8.62 -2.04 11.08
CA ALA A 79 7.93 -3.13 10.37
C ALA A 79 7.90 -2.98 8.84
N GLY A 80 8.62 -2.02 8.25
CA GLY A 80 8.69 -1.88 6.79
C GLY A 80 7.45 -1.22 6.14
N LYS A 81 6.67 -0.40 6.87
CA LYS A 81 5.52 0.34 6.31
C LYS A 81 5.88 1.19 5.10
N THR A 82 7.08 1.76 5.10
CA THR A 82 7.59 2.65 4.05
C THR A 82 7.59 1.98 2.67
N VAL A 83 7.77 0.66 2.62
CA VAL A 83 7.73 -0.11 1.36
C VAL A 83 6.40 0.07 0.62
N VAL A 84 5.28 0.20 1.33
CA VAL A 84 3.97 0.44 0.71
C VAL A 84 3.88 1.86 0.13
N ALA A 85 4.49 2.85 0.80
CA ALA A 85 4.62 4.20 0.24
C ALA A 85 5.54 4.23 -1.00
N ASP A 86 6.66 3.51 -0.95
CA ASP A 86 7.58 3.40 -2.08
C ASP A 86 6.88 2.71 -3.28
N PHE A 87 6.04 1.70 -3.03
CA PHE A 87 5.19 1.12 -4.06
C PHE A 87 4.19 2.12 -4.66
N ALA A 88 3.57 2.98 -3.84
CA ALA A 88 2.65 4.01 -4.34
C ALA A 88 3.36 4.98 -5.30
N ILE A 89 4.58 5.37 -4.97
CA ILE A 89 5.41 6.23 -5.83
C ILE A 89 5.79 5.46 -7.10
N TYR A 90 6.25 4.22 -6.99
CA TYR A 90 6.58 3.38 -8.13
C TYR A 90 5.37 3.21 -9.08
N LEU A 91 4.19 2.94 -8.53
CA LEU A 91 2.95 2.80 -9.28
C LEU A 91 2.55 4.11 -9.99
N ALA A 92 2.76 5.26 -9.34
CA ALA A 92 2.54 6.58 -9.94
C ALA A 92 3.45 6.80 -11.15
N GLN A 93 4.73 6.44 -11.02
CA GLN A 93 5.71 6.56 -12.11
C GLN A 93 5.35 5.64 -13.30
N GLU A 94 4.97 4.39 -13.04
CA GLU A 94 4.50 3.45 -14.07
C GLU A 94 3.26 3.95 -14.83
N ARG A 95 2.43 4.76 -14.17
CA ARG A 95 1.19 5.33 -14.73
C ARG A 95 1.35 6.75 -15.27
N ASN A 96 2.55 7.34 -15.19
CA ASN A 96 2.85 8.73 -15.56
C ASN A 96 1.88 9.74 -14.90
N VAL A 97 1.72 9.61 -13.59
CA VAL A 97 0.89 10.49 -12.75
C VAL A 97 1.67 10.98 -11.55
N LYS A 98 1.19 12.06 -10.91
CA LYS A 98 1.85 12.63 -9.74
C LYS A 98 1.52 11.86 -8.46
N ALA A 99 2.53 11.78 -7.58
CA ALA A 99 2.40 11.29 -6.21
C ALA A 99 2.90 12.36 -5.22
N PHE A 100 2.11 12.63 -4.18
CA PHE A 100 2.53 13.51 -3.09
C PHE A 100 2.80 12.69 -1.83
N TYR A 101 3.92 12.96 -1.20
CA TYR A 101 4.31 12.38 0.08
C TYR A 101 4.21 13.43 1.17
N THR A 102 3.29 13.27 2.11
CA THR A 102 3.09 14.23 3.19
C THR A 102 3.58 13.74 4.52
N THR A 103 4.16 14.62 5.29
CA THR A 103 4.62 14.37 6.66
C THR A 103 4.07 15.42 7.62
N PRO A 104 3.98 15.13 8.93
CA PRO A 104 3.44 16.08 9.90
C PRO A 104 4.37 17.24 10.23
N ILE A 105 5.65 17.17 9.91
CA ILE A 105 6.65 18.19 10.26
C ILE A 105 7.71 18.34 9.17
N LYS A 106 8.22 19.56 9.02
CA LYS A 106 9.23 19.93 8.03
C LYS A 106 10.50 19.05 8.07
N ALA A 107 10.98 18.69 9.26
CA ALA A 107 12.20 17.89 9.40
C ALA A 107 12.05 16.53 8.71
N LEU A 108 10.91 15.87 8.87
CA LEU A 108 10.61 14.60 8.19
C LEU A 108 10.44 14.79 6.68
N SER A 109 9.82 15.92 6.24
CA SER A 109 9.74 16.23 4.81
C SER A 109 11.14 16.37 4.19
N ASN A 110 12.03 17.09 4.84
CA ASN A 110 13.40 17.25 4.34
C ASN A 110 14.14 15.90 4.26
N GLN A 111 14.04 15.08 5.30
CA GLN A 111 14.66 13.75 5.29
C GLN A 111 14.11 12.90 4.14
N LYS A 112 12.79 12.80 4.01
CA LYS A 112 12.17 11.99 2.96
C LYS A 112 12.48 12.51 1.55
N TYR A 113 12.60 13.84 1.39
CA TYR A 113 13.05 14.45 0.14
C TYR A 113 14.44 13.95 -0.26
N HIS A 114 15.40 13.94 0.67
CA HIS A 114 16.75 13.42 0.41
C HIS A 114 16.74 11.94 0.04
N ASP A 115 16.00 11.12 0.77
CA ASP A 115 15.87 9.68 0.46
C ASP A 115 15.32 9.46 -0.96
N LEU A 116 14.33 10.26 -1.36
CA LEU A 116 13.69 10.12 -2.67
C LEU A 116 14.57 10.63 -3.82
N ILE A 117 15.33 11.71 -3.64
CA ILE A 117 16.27 12.16 -4.69
C ILE A 117 17.41 11.18 -4.93
N GLU A 118 17.84 10.43 -3.92
CA GLU A 118 18.80 9.34 -4.09
C GLU A 118 18.26 8.22 -4.98
N THR A 119 16.96 7.96 -4.89
CA THR A 119 16.29 6.88 -5.65
C THR A 119 15.85 7.32 -7.05
N TYR A 120 15.25 8.51 -7.16
CA TYR A 120 14.55 8.97 -8.38
C TYR A 120 15.26 10.11 -9.10
N GLY A 121 16.28 10.69 -8.50
CA GLY A 121 16.99 11.86 -9.02
C GLY A 121 16.32 13.20 -8.68
N PRO A 122 17.09 14.30 -8.64
CA PRO A 122 16.60 15.62 -8.23
C PRO A 122 15.60 16.24 -9.20
N ASP A 123 15.64 15.87 -10.47
CA ASP A 123 14.73 16.40 -11.49
C ASP A 123 13.29 15.88 -11.33
N ARG A 124 13.11 14.74 -10.67
CA ARG A 124 11.81 14.06 -10.51
C ARG A 124 11.18 14.27 -9.15
N VAL A 125 11.92 14.85 -8.21
CA VAL A 125 11.45 15.02 -6.83
C VAL A 125 11.44 16.49 -6.46
N GLY A 126 10.34 16.93 -5.87
CA GLY A 126 10.15 18.28 -5.34
C GLY A 126 9.98 18.28 -3.83
N LEU A 127 10.18 19.46 -3.23
CA LEU A 127 9.96 19.72 -1.80
C LEU A 127 9.15 21.00 -1.62
N LEU A 128 8.04 20.89 -0.91
CA LEU A 128 7.20 22.03 -0.53
C LEU A 128 6.97 22.06 0.98
N THR A 129 7.49 23.08 1.64
CA THR A 129 7.24 23.35 3.05
C THR A 129 6.81 24.82 3.20
N GLY A 130 6.47 25.26 4.41
CA GLY A 130 6.01 26.63 4.62
C GLY A 130 7.00 27.73 4.17
N ASP A 131 8.28 27.41 4.06
CA ASP A 131 9.36 28.33 3.74
C ASP A 131 10.31 27.84 2.63
N THR A 132 10.06 26.68 2.05
CA THR A 132 10.91 26.07 1.02
C THR A 132 10.07 25.57 -0.14
N SER A 133 10.47 25.94 -1.37
CA SER A 133 9.85 25.46 -2.61
C SER A 133 10.96 25.06 -3.58
N ILE A 134 11.09 23.76 -3.83
CA ILE A 134 12.04 23.17 -4.77
C ILE A 134 11.25 22.30 -5.73
N ASN A 135 11.38 22.51 -7.04
CA ASN A 135 10.78 21.71 -8.09
C ASN A 135 9.30 21.30 -7.82
N SER A 136 8.46 22.32 -7.57
CA SER A 136 7.05 22.12 -7.13
C SER A 136 6.18 21.37 -8.13
N GLU A 137 6.58 21.32 -9.40
CA GLU A 137 5.84 20.61 -10.47
C GLU A 137 6.37 19.21 -10.76
N ALA A 138 7.29 18.71 -9.95
CA ALA A 138 7.84 17.36 -10.09
C ALA A 138 6.75 16.27 -10.04
N ASP A 139 7.09 15.09 -10.56
CA ASP A 139 6.22 13.92 -10.51
C ASP A 139 6.00 13.42 -9.08
N ILE A 140 7.00 13.59 -8.24
CA ILE A 140 6.98 13.23 -6.81
C ILE A 140 7.22 14.51 -6.01
N VAL A 141 6.27 14.91 -5.18
CA VAL A 141 6.46 16.09 -4.32
C VAL A 141 6.30 15.71 -2.86
N VAL A 142 7.36 15.99 -2.09
CA VAL A 142 7.33 15.85 -0.63
C VAL A 142 6.88 17.16 -0.01
N MET A 143 5.98 17.10 0.96
CA MET A 143 5.44 18.32 1.58
C MET A 143 4.95 18.06 3.01
N THR A 144 4.70 19.15 3.74
CA THR A 144 3.94 19.02 4.99
C THR A 144 2.44 18.93 4.72
N THR A 145 1.70 18.32 5.64
CA THR A 145 0.25 18.12 5.49
C THR A 145 -0.48 19.46 5.40
N GLU A 146 -0.01 20.49 6.10
CA GLU A 146 -0.55 21.85 6.03
C GLU A 146 -0.41 22.47 4.63
N VAL A 147 0.70 22.23 3.96
CA VAL A 147 0.91 22.71 2.57
C VAL A 147 -0.10 22.05 1.64
N LEU A 148 -0.28 20.74 1.72
CA LEU A 148 -1.28 20.03 0.91
C LEU A 148 -2.69 20.57 1.16
N ARG A 149 -3.08 20.79 2.44
CA ARG A 149 -4.36 21.39 2.77
C ARG A 149 -4.55 22.74 2.09
N ASN A 150 -3.56 23.63 2.19
CA ASN A 150 -3.63 24.96 1.57
C ASN A 150 -3.77 24.86 0.05
N MET A 151 -3.01 23.98 -0.62
CA MET A 151 -3.13 23.74 -2.05
C MET A 151 -4.53 23.24 -2.46
N LEU A 152 -5.16 22.41 -1.64
CA LEU A 152 -6.53 21.94 -1.88
C LEU A 152 -7.54 23.10 -1.81
N TYR A 153 -7.43 23.98 -0.81
CA TYR A 153 -8.28 25.16 -0.68
C TYR A 153 -8.07 26.15 -1.83
N GLU A 154 -6.84 26.39 -2.23
CA GLU A 154 -6.47 27.29 -3.33
C GLU A 154 -6.74 26.70 -4.72
N ARG A 155 -7.12 25.41 -4.78
CA ARG A 155 -7.28 24.67 -6.05
C ARG A 155 -6.05 24.79 -6.94
N SER A 156 -4.89 24.62 -6.35
CA SER A 156 -3.60 24.72 -7.04
C SER A 156 -3.53 23.85 -8.29
N THR A 157 -2.97 24.41 -9.36
CA THR A 157 -2.74 23.67 -10.62
C THR A 157 -1.74 22.51 -10.45
N THR A 158 -0.88 22.55 -9.45
CA THR A 158 0.05 21.48 -9.09
C THR A 158 -0.68 20.18 -8.75
N LEU A 159 -1.97 20.25 -8.32
CA LEU A 159 -2.83 19.10 -8.10
C LEU A 159 -3.25 18.38 -9.40
N ASN A 160 -3.01 19.00 -10.56
CA ASN A 160 -3.29 18.36 -11.83
C ASN A 160 -2.45 17.09 -11.99
N ALA A 161 -3.05 16.03 -12.51
CA ALA A 161 -2.46 14.70 -12.62
C ALA A 161 -2.10 14.00 -11.29
N LEU A 162 -2.41 14.57 -10.12
CA LEU A 162 -2.28 13.89 -8.82
C LEU A 162 -3.21 12.69 -8.77
N ARG A 163 -2.65 11.53 -8.39
CA ARG A 163 -3.41 10.27 -8.26
C ARG A 163 -3.11 9.53 -6.97
N TYR A 164 -1.99 9.81 -6.33
CA TYR A 164 -1.58 9.15 -5.09
C TYR A 164 -1.14 10.17 -4.07
N VAL A 165 -1.65 10.04 -2.85
CA VAL A 165 -1.22 10.82 -1.68
C VAL A 165 -0.82 9.85 -0.58
N ILE A 166 0.43 9.93 -0.19
CA ILE A 166 0.95 9.23 0.98
C ILE A 166 0.81 10.16 2.19
N LEU A 167 0.06 9.72 3.17
CA LEU A 167 -0.11 10.38 4.46
C LEU A 167 0.74 9.62 5.48
N ASP A 168 1.94 10.12 5.77
CA ASP A 168 2.83 9.48 6.74
C ASP A 168 2.50 9.93 8.15
N GLU A 169 2.70 9.04 9.12
CA GLU A 169 2.44 9.26 10.53
C GLU A 169 0.96 9.62 10.85
N VAL A 170 0.01 8.91 10.23
CA VAL A 170 -1.45 9.17 10.36
C VAL A 170 -1.93 9.16 11.81
N HIS A 171 -1.18 8.58 12.76
CA HIS A 171 -1.54 8.63 14.19
C HIS A 171 -1.63 10.07 14.74
N TYR A 172 -1.00 11.06 14.10
CA TYR A 172 -1.21 12.49 14.40
C TYR A 172 -2.65 12.96 14.14
N LEU A 173 -3.47 12.17 13.47
CA LEU A 173 -4.91 12.44 13.33
C LEU A 173 -5.61 12.52 14.71
N ALA A 174 -5.12 11.78 15.71
CA ALA A 174 -5.59 11.84 17.09
C ALA A 174 -5.08 13.07 17.87
N ASP A 175 -4.12 13.82 17.32
CA ASP A 175 -3.61 15.04 17.96
C ASP A 175 -4.63 16.17 17.87
N ARG A 176 -4.91 16.82 19.02
CA ARG A 176 -5.94 17.86 19.14
C ARG A 176 -5.70 19.06 18.21
N PHE A 177 -4.46 19.39 17.92
CA PHE A 177 -4.10 20.58 17.13
C PHE A 177 -3.86 20.24 15.66
N ARG A 178 -3.35 19.06 15.35
CA ARG A 178 -2.99 18.62 13.99
C ARG A 178 -4.08 17.79 13.33
N GLY A 179 -4.87 17.06 14.10
CA GLY A 179 -5.93 16.20 13.59
C GLY A 179 -6.87 16.88 12.60
N PRO A 180 -7.37 18.10 12.88
CA PRO A 180 -8.24 18.83 11.95
C PRO A 180 -7.62 19.04 10.55
N VAL A 181 -6.31 19.28 10.47
CA VAL A 181 -5.61 19.45 9.18
C VAL A 181 -5.67 18.18 8.33
N TRP A 182 -5.49 17.01 8.96
CA TRP A 182 -5.57 15.73 8.30
C TRP A 182 -6.97 15.39 7.82
N GLU A 183 -7.98 15.66 8.65
CA GLU A 183 -9.39 15.49 8.29
C GLU A 183 -9.75 16.35 7.09
N GLU A 184 -9.36 17.62 7.08
CA GLU A 184 -9.59 18.54 5.97
C GLU A 184 -8.94 18.05 4.69
N VAL A 185 -7.69 17.54 4.74
CA VAL A 185 -7.02 16.96 3.57
C VAL A 185 -7.82 15.76 3.04
N ILE A 186 -8.19 14.80 3.89
CA ILE A 186 -8.91 13.59 3.48
C ILE A 186 -10.27 13.93 2.84
N ILE A 187 -11.00 14.89 3.42
CA ILE A 187 -12.33 15.30 2.94
C ILE A 187 -12.25 16.04 1.60
N HIS A 188 -11.22 16.86 1.39
CA HIS A 188 -11.11 17.72 0.20
C HIS A 188 -10.34 17.07 -0.96
N LEU A 189 -9.66 15.94 -0.73
CA LEU A 189 -8.99 15.22 -1.82
C LEU A 189 -10.02 14.73 -2.85
N PRO A 190 -9.76 14.91 -4.16
CA PRO A 190 -10.60 14.36 -5.21
C PRO A 190 -10.75 12.84 -5.07
N LYS A 191 -11.93 12.30 -5.31
CA LYS A 191 -12.19 10.84 -5.22
C LYS A 191 -11.33 9.99 -6.18
N THR A 192 -10.74 10.61 -7.18
CA THR A 192 -9.81 9.98 -8.13
C THR A 192 -8.41 9.79 -7.55
N VAL A 193 -8.10 10.47 -6.45
CA VAL A 193 -6.82 10.35 -5.76
C VAL A 193 -6.91 9.22 -4.74
N LYS A 194 -5.91 8.34 -4.73
CA LYS A 194 -5.80 7.22 -3.79
C LYS A 194 -4.93 7.60 -2.62
N ILE A 195 -5.37 7.22 -1.45
CA ILE A 195 -4.71 7.55 -0.18
C ILE A 195 -3.97 6.31 0.34
N VAL A 196 -2.72 6.52 0.69
CA VAL A 196 -1.89 5.55 1.41
C VAL A 196 -1.56 6.13 2.78
N GLY A 197 -2.24 5.66 3.80
CA GLY A 197 -1.98 6.06 5.19
C GLY A 197 -0.95 5.13 5.83
N LEU A 198 0.07 5.71 6.46
CA LEU A 198 1.05 4.98 7.26
C LEU A 198 0.92 5.41 8.72
N SER A 199 0.68 4.46 9.60
CA SER A 199 0.51 4.71 11.04
C SER A 199 1.41 3.80 11.87
N ALA A 200 2.02 4.35 12.91
CA ALA A 200 2.52 3.50 13.97
C ALA A 200 1.33 2.88 14.73
N THR A 201 1.43 1.61 15.12
CA THR A 201 0.48 1.04 16.07
C THR A 201 0.71 1.71 17.42
N VAL A 202 -0.31 2.39 17.93
CA VAL A 202 -0.32 2.83 19.33
C VAL A 202 -0.74 1.61 20.13
N SER A 203 0.19 1.03 20.91
CA SER A 203 -0.17 0.07 21.95
C SER A 203 -0.95 0.82 23.03
N ASN A 204 -2.23 0.48 23.19
CA ASN A 204 -3.03 0.90 24.35
C ASN A 204 -2.49 0.26 25.63
#